data_b9c6218e0d62728be37d12d31bd68468
#
_entry.id   b9c6218e0d62728be37d12d31bd68468
#
_cell.length_a   1.000
_cell.length_b   1.000
_cell.length_c   1.000
_cell.angle_alpha   90.00
_cell.angle_beta   90.00
_cell.angle_gamma   90.00
#
_symmetry.space_group_name_H-M   'P 1'
#
loop_
_entity.id
_entity.type
_entity.pdbx_description
1 polymer ?
#
loop_
_entity_poly.entity_id
_entity_poly.type
_entity_poly.pdbx_seq_one_letter_code
_entity_poly.pdbx_strand_id
1 'polypeptide(L)' 'AVNLLPKIKVETVVTDEVAPKLIDKIVEQINTGHIGDGKIFMYEVEDAIRIRTGEHGVDAL' A
#
# COMPACT_ATOMS: atom_id res chain seq x y z
N ALA A 1 11.38 -17.57 11.85
CA ALA A 1 12.33 -16.84 12.68
C ALA A 1 11.68 -15.56 13.21
N VAL A 2 11.94 -15.24 14.45
CA VAL A 2 11.47 -14.01 15.05
C VAL A 2 12.39 -12.87 14.61
N ASN A 3 11.80 -11.83 14.04
CA ASN A 3 12.56 -10.64 13.69
C ASN A 3 12.40 -9.62 14.81
N LEU A 4 13.48 -9.37 15.52
CA LEU A 4 13.50 -8.47 16.67
C LEU A 4 13.77 -7.01 16.30
N LEU A 5 14.09 -6.73 15.03
CA LEU A 5 14.33 -5.36 14.58
C LEU A 5 13.00 -4.63 14.38
N PRO A 6 12.89 -3.39 14.86
CA PRO A 6 11.69 -2.60 14.63
C PRO A 6 11.51 -2.33 13.13
N LYS A 7 10.27 -2.44 12.67
CA LYS A 7 9.90 -2.18 11.28
C LYS A 7 8.63 -1.36 11.23
N ILE A 8 8.49 -0.60 10.16
CA ILE A 8 7.31 0.21 9.91
C ILE A 8 6.54 -0.43 8.75
N LYS A 9 5.25 -0.63 8.95
CA LYS A 9 4.33 -1.08 7.90
C LYS A 9 3.42 0.09 7.53
N VAL A 10 3.39 0.42 6.24
CA VAL A 10 2.50 1.46 5.72
C VAL A 10 1.51 0.79 4.78
N GLU A 11 0.23 1.05 4.97
CA GLU A 11 -0.83 0.51 4.13
C GLU A 11 -1.61 1.64 3.48
N THR A 12 -2.01 1.42 2.24
CA THR A 12 -2.88 2.34 1.54
C THR A 12 -3.79 1.56 0.59
N VAL A 13 -4.97 2.09 0.35
CA VAL A 13 -5.92 1.54 -0.60
C VAL A 13 -6.11 2.55 -1.71
N VAL A 14 -5.91 2.11 -2.95
CA VAL A 14 -5.98 2.96 -4.13
C VAL A 14 -6.76 2.25 -5.23
N THR A 15 -7.15 3.00 -6.25
CA THR A 15 -7.76 2.41 -7.44
C THR A 15 -6.73 1.66 -8.26
N ASP A 16 -7.20 0.73 -9.11
CA ASP A 16 -6.32 -0.05 -9.98
C ASP A 16 -5.50 0.83 -10.93
N GLU A 17 -6.04 1.96 -11.32
CA GLU A 17 -5.33 2.90 -12.20
C GLU A 17 -4.16 3.59 -11.50
N VAL A 18 -4.31 3.88 -10.23
CA VAL A 18 -3.31 4.59 -9.44
C VAL A 18 -2.21 3.66 -8.95
N ALA A 19 -2.53 2.41 -8.67
CA ALA A 19 -1.60 1.48 -8.03
C ALA A 19 -0.24 1.36 -8.73
N PRO A 20 -0.15 1.09 -10.05
CA PRO A 20 1.16 0.96 -10.69
C PRO A 20 1.96 2.27 -10.67
N LYS A 21 1.29 3.40 -10.81
CA LYS A 21 1.95 4.71 -10.76
C LYS A 21 2.51 5.00 -9.39
N LEU A 22 1.75 4.66 -8.35
CA LEU A 22 2.17 4.85 -6.96
C LEU A 22 3.37 3.96 -6.63
N ILE A 23 3.33 2.70 -7.05
CA ILE A 23 4.43 1.76 -6.80
C ILE A 23 5.72 2.25 -7.46
N ASP A 24 5.66 2.64 -8.72
CA ASP A 24 6.81 3.14 -9.46
C ASP A 24 7.41 4.37 -8.74
N LYS A 25 6.56 5.25 -8.27
CA LYS A 25 6.99 6.45 -7.57
C LYS A 25 7.65 6.14 -6.23
N ILE A 26 7.08 5.22 -5.48
CA ILE A 26 7.64 4.80 -4.19
C ILE A 26 9.00 4.14 -4.40
N VAL A 27 9.11 3.21 -5.33
CA VAL A 27 10.37 2.52 -5.62
C VAL A 27 11.44 3.53 -6.04
N GLU A 28 11.10 4.46 -6.90
CA GLU A 28 12.02 5.52 -7.33
C GLU A 28 12.54 6.36 -6.15
N GLN A 29 11.65 6.70 -5.21
CA GLN A 29 11.98 7.58 -4.10
C GLN A 29 12.77 6.92 -2.99
N ILE A 30 12.53 5.64 -2.72
CA ILE A 30 13.11 4.96 -1.55
C ILE A 30 14.16 3.91 -1.88
N ASN A 31 14.39 3.63 -3.16
CA ASN A 31 15.40 2.65 -3.57
C ASN A 31 16.81 3.25 -3.40
N THR A 32 17.54 2.76 -2.42
CA THR A 32 18.92 3.15 -2.18
C THR A 32 19.92 2.16 -2.79
N GLY A 33 19.42 1.03 -3.28
CA GLY A 33 20.27 -0.06 -3.78
C GLY A 33 20.88 -0.91 -2.68
N HIS A 34 20.50 -0.68 -1.43
CA HIS A 34 21.02 -1.42 -0.27
C HIS A 34 20.00 -2.41 0.28
N ILE A 35 20.51 -3.45 0.95
CA ILE A 35 19.66 -4.39 1.69
C ILE A 35 18.96 -3.61 2.81
N GLY A 36 17.66 -3.83 2.98
CA GLY A 36 16.89 -3.17 4.03
C GLY A 36 15.98 -2.06 3.55
N ASP A 37 15.97 -1.77 2.24
CA ASP A 37 15.03 -0.78 1.67
C ASP A 37 13.57 -1.18 1.86
N GLY A 38 13.30 -2.48 1.99
CA GLY A 38 11.97 -2.97 2.28
C GLY A 38 11.31 -3.70 1.12
N LYS A 39 10.03 -3.97 1.30
CA LYS A 39 9.23 -4.72 0.32
C LYS A 39 7.86 -4.07 0.18
N ILE A 40 7.27 -4.27 -0.98
CA ILE A 40 5.89 -3.86 -1.25
C ILE A 40 5.07 -5.11 -1.57
N PHE A 41 3.96 -5.27 -0.88
CA PHE A 41 2.99 -6.33 -1.16
C PHE A 41 1.72 -5.70 -1.68
N MET A 42 1.13 -6.30 -2.70
CA MET A 42 -0.14 -5.85 -3.27
C MET A 42 -1.21 -6.90 -3.01
N TYR A 43 -2.36 -6.46 -2.56
CA TYR A 43 -3.52 -7.32 -2.36
C TYR A 43 -4.73 -6.71 -3.06
N GLU A 44 -5.58 -7.56 -3.58
CA GLU A 44 -6.88 -7.13 -4.04
C GLU A 44 -7.78 -6.88 -2.84
N VAL A 45 -8.46 -5.75 -2.86
CA VAL A 45 -9.48 -5.40 -1.89
C VAL A 45 -10.83 -5.70 -2.53
N GLU A 46 -11.60 -6.61 -1.94
CA GLU A 46 -12.90 -6.99 -2.49
C GLU A 46 -13.89 -5.83 -2.46
N ASP A 47 -13.88 -5.07 -1.38
CA ASP A 47 -14.78 -3.94 -1.22
C ASP A 47 -14.21 -2.97 -0.19
N ALA A 48 -14.65 -1.75 -0.25
CA ALA A 48 -14.40 -0.73 0.76
C ALA A 48 -15.74 -0.10 1.11
N ILE A 49 -15.95 0.16 2.39
CA ILE A 49 -17.21 0.72 2.88
C ILE A 49 -16.88 1.91 3.76
N ARG A 50 -17.43 3.06 3.43
CA ARG A 50 -17.33 4.23 4.30
C ARG A 50 -18.43 4.17 5.33
N ILE A 51 -18.07 4.00 6.58
CA ILE A 51 -19.01 3.75 7.66
C ILE A 51 -20.01 4.91 7.81
N ARG A 52 -19.53 6.14 7.72
CA ARG A 52 -20.38 7.31 7.93
C ARG A 52 -21.51 7.45 6.88
N THR A 53 -21.23 7.10 5.63
CA THR A 53 -22.13 7.30 4.50
C THR A 53 -22.74 6.02 3.96
N GLY A 54 -22.14 4.87 4.27
CA GLY A 54 -22.52 3.58 3.70
C GLY A 54 -22.12 3.39 2.25
N GLU A 55 -21.33 4.30 1.68
CA GLU A 55 -20.85 4.17 0.31
C GLU A 55 -19.89 2.99 0.17
N HIS A 56 -19.91 2.35 -0.99
CA HIS A 56 -19.11 1.18 -1.32
C HIS A 56 -18.15 1.46 -2.48
N GLY A 57 -17.15 0.60 -2.61
CA GLY A 57 -16.25 0.59 -3.75
C GLY A 57 -15.41 1.85 -3.85
N VAL A 58 -15.23 2.34 -5.07
CA VAL A 58 -14.41 3.53 -5.33
C VAL A 58 -14.95 4.77 -4.61
N ASP A 59 -16.25 4.87 -4.45
CA ASP A 59 -16.88 6.01 -3.75
C ASP A 59 -16.53 6.04 -2.25
N ALA A 60 -16.08 4.92 -1.70
CA ALA A 60 -15.68 4.82 -0.30
C ALA A 60 -14.20 5.17 -0.06
N LEU A 61 -13.44 5.33 -1.11
CA LEU A 61 -12.01 5.63 -1.00
C LEU A 61 -11.73 7.10 -0.71
#